data_e5ed3406050af801867bb287dc92c7f1
#
_entry.id   e5ed3406050af801867bb287dc92c7f1
#
_cell.length_a   1.000
_cell.length_b   1.000
_cell.length_c   1.000
_cell.angle_alpha   90.00
_cell.angle_beta   90.00
_cell.angle_gamma   90.00
#
_symmetry.space_group_name_H-M   'P 1'
#
loop_
_entity.id
_entity.type
_entity.pdbx_description
1 polymer ?
#
loop_
_entity_poly.entity_id
_entity_poly.type
_entity_poly.pdbx_seq_one_letter_code
_entity_poly.pdbx_strand_id
1 'polypeptide(L)'
;MFNKKIMLIFSTLIGLITVYVIICLVIFLSQRKLLYHPNENNYLDENKLTHKIEKVFVESDNKLIGWHHFKDRKYKTLLFFHGNAGNLQNRIYKLNEIAELDLNYLIIAYRGFSGNEGKPTEKGLYIDSMAAKSWLNSINIDDSNIILYGESLGTAVAVNLGSKFSFAGIILESPFTSMVELS
;
A
#
# COMPACT_ATOMS: atom_id res chain seq x y z
N MET A 1 12.38 -38.46 -45.31
CA MET A 1 12.87 -37.08 -45.58
C MET A 1 11.85 -36.06 -45.05
N PHE A 2 12.06 -35.47 -43.91
CA PHE A 2 11.11 -34.45 -43.39
C PHE A 2 10.99 -33.29 -44.36
N ASN A 3 9.76 -32.88 -44.69
CA ASN A 3 9.48 -31.81 -45.64
C ASN A 3 10.08 -30.50 -45.09
N LYS A 4 10.94 -29.81 -45.87
CA LYS A 4 11.57 -28.54 -45.49
C LYS A 4 10.57 -27.48 -45.02
N LYS A 5 9.34 -27.47 -45.56
CA LYS A 5 8.25 -26.58 -45.15
C LYS A 5 7.78 -26.89 -43.74
N ILE A 6 7.66 -28.16 -43.36
CA ILE A 6 7.25 -28.59 -42.01
C ILE A 6 8.34 -28.16 -40.97
N MET A 7 9.61 -28.37 -41.34
CA MET A 7 10.71 -27.98 -40.47
C MET A 7 10.78 -26.46 -40.24
N LEU A 8 10.49 -25.69 -41.30
CA LEU A 8 10.43 -24.22 -41.21
C LEU A 8 9.24 -23.78 -40.32
N ILE A 9 8.08 -24.38 -40.45
CA ILE A 9 6.90 -24.07 -39.59
C ILE A 9 7.22 -24.39 -38.14
N PHE A 10 7.82 -25.55 -37.85
CA PHE A 10 8.22 -25.95 -36.49
C PHE A 10 9.24 -24.98 -35.88
N SER A 11 10.27 -24.60 -36.65
CA SER A 11 11.27 -23.66 -36.15
C SER A 11 10.70 -22.27 -35.88
N THR A 12 9.79 -21.80 -36.73
CA THR A 12 9.09 -20.53 -36.54
C THR A 12 8.20 -20.58 -35.28
N LEU A 13 7.45 -21.67 -35.08
CA LEU A 13 6.59 -21.87 -33.92
C LEU A 13 7.41 -21.91 -32.61
N ILE A 14 8.52 -22.65 -32.62
CA ILE A 14 9.43 -22.69 -31.48
C ILE A 14 9.99 -21.28 -31.18
N GLY A 15 10.37 -20.54 -32.22
CA GLY A 15 10.84 -19.15 -32.07
C GLY A 15 9.80 -18.25 -31.41
N LEU A 16 8.55 -18.32 -31.89
CA LEU A 16 7.45 -17.54 -31.29
C LEU A 16 7.18 -17.91 -29.84
N ILE A 17 7.16 -19.21 -29.52
CA ILE A 17 6.98 -19.69 -28.14
C ILE A 17 8.14 -19.20 -27.25
N THR A 18 9.38 -19.26 -27.75
CA THR A 18 10.55 -18.80 -27.01
C THR A 18 10.43 -17.31 -26.69
N VAL A 19 10.08 -16.49 -27.68
CA VAL A 19 9.87 -15.03 -27.47
C VAL A 19 8.76 -14.78 -26.46
N TYR A 20 7.65 -15.47 -26.56
CA TYR A 20 6.54 -15.36 -25.61
C TYR A 20 6.99 -15.69 -24.18
N VAL A 21 7.71 -16.80 -23.98
CA VAL A 21 8.22 -17.20 -22.67
C VAL A 21 9.20 -16.16 -22.10
N ILE A 22 10.07 -15.60 -22.96
CA ILE A 22 11.00 -14.53 -22.54
C ILE A 22 10.22 -13.29 -22.08
N ILE A 23 9.20 -12.86 -22.84
CA ILE A 23 8.36 -11.71 -22.46
C ILE A 23 7.69 -11.97 -21.10
N CYS A 24 7.05 -13.13 -20.93
CA CYS A 24 6.42 -13.51 -19.67
C CYS A 24 7.43 -13.50 -18.50
N LEU A 25 8.64 -14.01 -18.72
CA LEU A 25 9.70 -14.02 -17.71
C LEU A 25 10.14 -12.60 -17.35
N VAL A 26 10.33 -11.71 -18.35
CA VAL A 26 10.69 -10.32 -18.12
C VAL A 26 9.60 -9.60 -17.32
N ILE A 27 8.31 -9.77 -17.67
CA ILE A 27 7.20 -9.19 -16.92
C ILE A 27 7.18 -9.74 -15.50
N PHE A 28 7.32 -11.05 -15.32
CA PHE A 28 7.35 -11.69 -14.00
C PHE A 28 8.48 -11.15 -13.11
N LEU A 29 9.68 -10.99 -13.65
CA LEU A 29 10.82 -10.44 -12.92
C LEU A 29 10.65 -8.93 -12.61
N SER A 30 9.91 -8.22 -13.47
CA SER A 30 9.69 -6.77 -13.36
C SER A 30 8.41 -6.40 -12.61
N GLN A 31 7.53 -7.35 -12.30
CA GLN A 31 6.18 -7.10 -11.77
C GLN A 31 6.16 -6.18 -10.55
N ARG A 32 7.15 -6.30 -9.64
CA ARG A 32 7.25 -5.44 -8.47
C ARG A 32 7.49 -3.98 -8.85
N LYS A 33 8.37 -3.71 -9.82
CA LYS A 33 8.65 -2.35 -10.31
C LYS A 33 7.48 -1.78 -11.10
N LEU A 34 6.70 -2.67 -11.75
CA LEU A 34 5.50 -2.27 -12.48
C LEU A 34 4.32 -1.96 -11.54
N LEU A 35 4.27 -2.62 -10.39
CA LEU A 35 3.17 -2.44 -9.44
C LEU A 35 3.44 -1.32 -8.43
N TYR A 36 4.63 -1.26 -7.85
CA TYR A 36 4.96 -0.31 -6.79
C TYR A 36 5.83 0.81 -7.33
N HIS A 37 5.39 2.05 -7.10
CA HIS A 37 6.08 3.27 -7.53
C HIS A 37 6.40 4.17 -6.32
N PRO A 38 7.24 3.69 -5.37
CA PRO A 38 7.59 4.49 -4.21
C PRO A 38 8.39 5.72 -4.62
N ASN A 39 8.11 6.85 -4.00
CA ASN A 39 9.03 7.95 -3.95
C ASN A 39 9.89 7.76 -2.70
N GLU A 40 11.17 7.46 -2.90
CA GLU A 40 12.13 7.17 -1.85
C GLU A 40 12.59 8.42 -1.09
N ASN A 41 12.29 9.61 -1.60
CA ASN A 41 12.69 10.85 -0.96
C ASN A 41 12.04 10.98 0.42
N ASN A 42 12.88 11.22 1.41
CA ASN A 42 12.55 11.39 2.83
C ASN A 42 11.77 12.67 3.15
N TYR A 43 10.99 13.20 2.22
CA TYR A 43 10.28 14.43 2.46
C TYR A 43 9.13 14.23 3.42
N LEU A 44 9.47 14.30 4.70
CA LEU A 44 8.53 14.49 5.80
C LEU A 44 8.26 15.99 5.98
N ASP A 45 8.03 16.69 4.88
CA ASP A 45 7.65 18.09 4.92
C ASP A 45 6.17 18.20 5.25
N GLU A 46 5.88 18.17 6.56
CA GLU A 46 4.55 18.40 7.11
C GLU A 46 4.13 19.88 7.05
N ASN A 47 5.00 20.78 6.59
CA ASN A 47 4.72 22.23 6.59
C ASN A 47 3.49 22.64 5.75
N LYS A 48 3.00 21.76 4.87
CA LYS A 48 1.79 21.95 4.09
C LYS A 48 0.53 21.39 4.75
N LEU A 49 0.65 20.73 5.90
CA LEU A 49 -0.50 20.34 6.70
C LEU A 49 -1.09 21.58 7.39
N THR A 50 -2.40 21.72 7.36
CA THR A 50 -3.13 22.82 8.00
C THR A 50 -3.39 22.59 9.48
N HIS A 51 -2.98 21.42 9.99
CA HIS A 51 -3.22 20.95 11.35
C HIS A 51 -1.97 20.31 11.96
N LYS A 52 -1.98 20.19 13.28
CA LYS A 52 -0.87 19.59 14.02
C LYS A 52 -0.88 18.07 13.88
N ILE A 53 0.29 17.49 13.62
CA ILE A 53 0.52 16.05 13.65
C ILE A 53 1.70 15.72 14.56
N GLU A 54 1.75 14.46 14.98
CA GLU A 54 2.92 13.82 15.55
C GLU A 54 3.56 12.90 14.53
N LYS A 55 4.87 13.06 14.29
CA LYS A 55 5.65 12.10 13.52
C LYS A 55 5.91 10.88 14.39
N VAL A 56 5.46 9.73 13.94
CA VAL A 56 5.58 8.49 14.70
C VAL A 56 6.42 7.47 13.95
N PHE A 57 7.01 6.57 14.72
CA PHE A 57 7.70 5.41 14.17
C PHE A 57 6.96 4.16 14.65
N VAL A 58 6.53 3.37 13.69
CA VAL A 58 5.83 2.12 13.95
C VAL A 58 6.83 0.98 13.76
N GLU A 59 7.05 0.20 14.82
CA GLU A 59 7.94 -0.96 14.77
C GLU A 59 7.23 -2.11 14.03
N SER A 60 7.83 -2.51 12.92
CA SER A 60 7.47 -3.65 12.09
C SER A 60 8.73 -4.50 11.92
N ASP A 61 8.85 -5.35 10.89
CA ASP A 61 10.15 -5.92 10.48
C ASP A 61 11.15 -4.80 10.13
N ASN A 62 10.61 -3.65 9.73
CA ASN A 62 11.34 -2.41 9.51
C ASN A 62 10.69 -1.30 10.34
N LYS A 63 11.44 -0.24 10.62
CA LYS A 63 10.91 0.96 11.26
C LYS A 63 10.16 1.80 10.22
N LEU A 64 8.84 1.93 10.39
CA LEU A 64 7.97 2.65 9.46
C LEU A 64 7.68 4.05 9.98
N ILE A 65 7.77 5.03 9.09
CA ILE A 65 7.42 6.41 9.39
C ILE A 65 5.91 6.58 9.20
N GLY A 66 5.28 7.29 10.13
CA GLY A 66 3.87 7.66 10.07
C GLY A 66 3.59 9.07 10.56
N TRP A 67 2.41 9.57 10.22
CA TRP A 67 1.84 10.81 10.72
C TRP A 67 0.57 10.50 11.50
N HIS A 68 0.57 10.86 12.78
CA HIS A 68 -0.57 10.71 13.67
C HIS A 68 -1.17 12.08 13.98
N HIS A 69 -2.44 12.24 13.69
CA HIS A 69 -3.26 13.39 14.10
C HIS A 69 -4.21 12.95 15.19
N PHE A 70 -4.05 13.54 16.37
CA PHE A 70 -4.94 13.33 17.51
C PHE A 70 -5.69 14.61 17.79
N LYS A 71 -7.01 14.60 17.60
CA LYS A 71 -7.92 15.72 17.84
C LYS A 71 -8.64 15.59 19.18
N ASP A 72 -9.27 14.43 19.41
CA ASP A 72 -9.98 14.14 20.66
C ASP A 72 -10.18 12.63 20.82
N ARG A 73 -10.14 12.13 22.06
CA ARG A 73 -10.34 10.71 22.39
C ARG A 73 -11.75 10.20 22.08
N LYS A 74 -12.75 11.07 22.05
CA LYS A 74 -14.15 10.70 21.70
C LYS A 74 -14.34 10.36 20.23
N TYR A 75 -13.43 10.80 19.34
CA TYR A 75 -13.52 10.57 17.91
C TYR A 75 -12.91 9.23 17.51
N LYS A 76 -13.46 8.63 16.45
CA LYS A 76 -12.86 7.45 15.84
C LYS A 76 -11.52 7.80 15.18
N THR A 77 -10.66 6.81 15.05
CA THR A 77 -9.35 6.96 14.41
C THR A 77 -9.36 6.30 13.04
N LEU A 78 -9.05 7.06 12.01
CA LEU A 78 -8.89 6.56 10.65
C LEU A 78 -7.48 5.97 10.51
N LEU A 79 -7.36 4.67 10.30
CA LEU A 79 -6.11 4.02 9.93
C LEU A 79 -6.01 3.98 8.40
N PHE A 80 -5.17 4.86 7.85
CA PHE A 80 -5.10 5.12 6.42
C PHE A 80 -3.98 4.34 5.74
N PHE A 81 -4.34 3.53 4.77
CA PHE A 81 -3.48 2.75 3.89
C PHE A 81 -3.46 3.39 2.49
N HIS A 82 -2.33 3.97 2.11
CA HIS A 82 -2.18 4.73 0.86
C HIS A 82 -2.05 3.83 -0.38
N GLY A 83 -2.21 4.43 -1.56
CA GLY A 83 -2.05 3.77 -2.85
C GLY A 83 -0.61 3.39 -3.21
N ASN A 84 -0.42 2.86 -4.42
CA ASN A 84 0.83 2.24 -4.89
C ASN A 84 1.94 3.23 -5.31
N ALA A 85 1.71 4.53 -5.27
CA ALA A 85 2.65 5.53 -5.76
C ALA A 85 2.89 6.68 -4.78
N GLY A 86 4.04 7.32 -4.89
CA GLY A 86 4.40 8.53 -4.18
C GLY A 86 4.94 8.32 -2.77
N ASN A 87 4.68 9.26 -1.90
CA ASN A 87 5.08 9.31 -0.49
C ASN A 87 3.97 9.93 0.37
N LEU A 88 4.19 10.13 1.67
CA LEU A 88 3.20 10.73 2.57
C LEU A 88 2.79 12.16 2.14
N GLN A 89 3.71 12.95 1.58
CA GLN A 89 3.41 14.30 1.11
C GLN A 89 2.34 14.34 0.03
N ASN A 90 2.27 13.32 -0.82
CA ASN A 90 1.25 13.24 -1.86
C ASN A 90 -0.17 13.08 -1.29
N ARG A 91 -0.31 12.82 0.02
CA ARG A 91 -1.60 12.67 0.73
C ARG A 91 -2.00 13.91 1.55
N ILE A 92 -1.14 14.94 1.60
CA ILE A 92 -1.37 16.13 2.41
C ILE A 92 -2.72 16.78 2.12
N TYR A 93 -3.11 16.92 0.85
CA TYR A 93 -4.40 17.51 0.48
C TYR A 93 -5.58 16.74 1.12
N LYS A 94 -5.56 15.42 1.04
CA LYS A 94 -6.58 14.55 1.61
C LYS A 94 -6.55 14.54 3.14
N LEU A 95 -5.36 14.58 3.74
CA LEU A 95 -5.19 14.66 5.19
C LEU A 95 -5.71 15.98 5.75
N ASN A 96 -5.55 17.08 5.02
CA ASN A 96 -6.14 18.37 5.38
C ASN A 96 -7.67 18.32 5.39
N GLU A 97 -8.29 17.68 4.40
CA GLU A 97 -9.74 17.47 4.36
C GLU A 97 -10.23 16.56 5.50
N ILE A 98 -9.52 15.47 5.77
CA ILE A 98 -9.84 14.54 6.88
C ILE A 98 -9.74 15.25 8.23
N ALA A 99 -8.77 16.14 8.42
CA ALA A 99 -8.59 16.86 9.67
C ALA A 99 -9.73 17.86 9.98
N GLU A 100 -10.49 18.30 8.99
CA GLU A 100 -11.70 19.09 9.21
C GLU A 100 -12.86 18.27 9.80
N LEU A 101 -12.81 16.94 9.64
CA LEU A 101 -13.81 16.03 10.19
C LEU A 101 -13.58 15.78 11.69
N ASP A 102 -14.59 15.23 12.36
CA ASP A 102 -14.50 14.75 13.74
C ASP A 102 -13.84 13.38 13.81
N LEU A 103 -12.59 13.32 13.33
CA LEU A 103 -11.75 12.13 13.27
C LEU A 103 -10.33 12.39 13.75
N ASN A 104 -9.74 11.38 14.36
CA ASN A 104 -8.29 11.24 14.45
C ASN A 104 -7.79 10.44 13.24
N TYR A 105 -6.50 10.45 12.92
CA TYR A 105 -5.95 9.55 11.92
C TYR A 105 -4.52 9.10 12.22
N LEU A 106 -4.17 7.94 11.73
CA LEU A 106 -2.81 7.46 11.51
C LEU A 106 -2.66 7.09 10.05
N ILE A 107 -1.70 7.70 9.37
CA ILE A 107 -1.21 7.23 8.07
C ILE A 107 0.23 6.76 8.24
N ILE A 108 0.57 5.58 7.73
CA ILE A 108 1.95 5.09 7.67
C ILE A 108 2.42 5.06 6.22
N ALA A 109 3.71 5.28 5.99
CA ALA A 109 4.35 4.87 4.76
C ALA A 109 4.72 3.39 4.86
N TYR A 110 4.42 2.60 3.82
CA TYR A 110 4.86 1.20 3.79
C TYR A 110 6.37 1.08 3.64
N ARG A 111 6.89 -0.13 3.89
CA ARG A 111 8.29 -0.47 3.57
C ARG A 111 8.64 -0.09 2.13
N GLY A 112 9.80 0.55 1.94
CA GLY A 112 10.28 1.06 0.65
C GLY A 112 9.65 2.39 0.19
N PHE A 113 8.66 2.95 0.92
CA PHE A 113 8.06 4.26 0.63
C PHE A 113 8.54 5.31 1.64
N SER A 114 8.58 6.58 1.22
CA SER A 114 8.96 7.73 2.07
C SER A 114 10.29 7.55 2.81
N GLY A 115 11.22 6.85 2.20
CA GLY A 115 12.54 6.56 2.80
C GLY A 115 12.58 5.43 3.80
N ASN A 116 11.49 4.73 4.04
CA ASN A 116 11.49 3.50 4.83
C ASN A 116 12.33 2.42 4.16
N GLU A 117 13.07 1.68 4.96
CA GLU A 117 13.82 0.52 4.49
C GLU A 117 12.92 -0.59 3.95
N GLY A 118 13.53 -1.54 3.24
CA GLY A 118 12.86 -2.71 2.70
C GLY A 118 12.31 -2.51 1.30
N LYS A 119 11.58 -3.51 0.84
CA LYS A 119 10.96 -3.53 -0.50
C LYS A 119 9.48 -3.86 -0.37
N PRO A 120 8.59 -3.13 -1.05
CA PRO A 120 7.16 -3.40 -0.99
C PRO A 120 6.85 -4.76 -1.61
N THR A 121 6.06 -5.54 -0.88
CA THR A 121 5.47 -6.81 -1.30
C THR A 121 4.11 -6.92 -0.65
N GLU A 122 3.19 -7.67 -1.23
CA GLU A 122 1.86 -7.88 -0.67
C GLU A 122 1.93 -8.34 0.81
N LYS A 123 2.68 -9.41 1.06
CA LYS A 123 2.89 -9.91 2.43
C LYS A 123 3.52 -8.86 3.35
N GLY A 124 4.47 -8.07 2.83
CA GLY A 124 5.13 -7.01 3.58
C GLY A 124 4.15 -5.91 3.99
N LEU A 125 3.29 -5.47 3.07
CA LEU A 125 2.27 -4.46 3.36
C LEU A 125 1.26 -4.95 4.42
N TYR A 126 0.92 -6.24 4.41
CA TYR A 126 0.05 -6.83 5.45
C TYR A 126 0.73 -6.85 6.83
N ILE A 127 2.04 -7.12 6.89
CA ILE A 127 2.82 -7.02 8.13
C ILE A 127 2.86 -5.56 8.62
N ASP A 128 3.09 -4.61 7.71
CA ASP A 128 3.12 -3.18 8.03
C ASP A 128 1.76 -2.70 8.58
N SER A 129 0.64 -3.17 8.02
CA SER A 129 -0.69 -2.84 8.52
C SER A 129 -0.96 -3.39 9.92
N MET A 130 -0.50 -4.60 10.21
CA MET A 130 -0.59 -5.20 11.55
C MET A 130 0.21 -4.39 12.57
N ALA A 131 1.41 -3.95 12.19
CA ALA A 131 2.24 -3.11 13.05
C ALA A 131 1.57 -1.76 13.34
N ALA A 132 0.96 -1.11 12.33
CA ALA A 132 0.24 0.14 12.50
C ALA A 132 -0.97 0.00 13.44
N LYS A 133 -1.75 -1.10 13.31
CA LYS A 133 -2.81 -1.45 14.25
C LYS A 133 -2.27 -1.62 15.66
N SER A 134 -1.20 -2.40 15.81
CA SER A 134 -0.59 -2.65 17.13
C SER A 134 -0.09 -1.37 17.78
N TRP A 135 0.45 -0.44 17.00
CA TRP A 135 0.86 0.86 17.49
C TRP A 135 -0.34 1.66 18.02
N LEU A 136 -1.47 1.72 17.31
CA LEU A 136 -2.69 2.37 17.80
C LEU A 136 -3.18 1.74 19.13
N ASN A 137 -3.17 0.40 19.21
CA ASN A 137 -3.55 -0.29 20.43
C ASN A 137 -2.60 0.05 21.60
N SER A 138 -1.30 0.23 21.33
CA SER A 138 -0.31 0.58 22.38
C SER A 138 -0.56 1.96 23.00
N ILE A 139 -1.26 2.86 22.29
CA ILE A 139 -1.68 4.17 22.80
C ILE A 139 -3.15 4.19 23.26
N ASN A 140 -3.71 3.01 23.57
CA ASN A 140 -5.08 2.81 24.06
C ASN A 140 -6.18 3.23 23.07
N ILE A 141 -5.99 2.97 21.77
CA ILE A 141 -7.04 3.05 20.75
C ILE A 141 -7.43 1.63 20.37
N ASP A 142 -8.60 1.18 20.85
CA ASP A 142 -9.12 -0.16 20.59
C ASP A 142 -9.59 -0.32 19.14
N ASP A 143 -9.58 -1.55 18.62
CA ASP A 143 -10.02 -1.88 17.26
C ASP A 143 -11.44 -1.36 16.96
N SER A 144 -12.36 -1.43 17.92
CA SER A 144 -13.72 -0.89 17.80
C SER A 144 -13.79 0.64 17.63
N ASN A 145 -12.67 1.35 17.85
CA ASN A 145 -12.51 2.78 17.63
C ASN A 145 -11.72 3.12 16.36
N ILE A 146 -11.31 2.10 15.60
CA ILE A 146 -10.55 2.27 14.35
C ILE A 146 -11.49 2.08 13.17
N ILE A 147 -11.41 2.99 12.19
CA ILE A 147 -11.97 2.86 10.84
C ILE A 147 -10.80 2.63 9.90
N LEU A 148 -10.82 1.51 9.18
CA LEU A 148 -9.83 1.25 8.14
C LEU A 148 -10.18 2.05 6.89
N TYR A 149 -9.20 2.75 6.33
CA TYR A 149 -9.35 3.46 5.07
C TYR A 149 -8.27 3.01 4.10
N GLY A 150 -8.68 2.46 2.96
CA GLY A 150 -7.78 2.01 1.90
C GLY A 150 -7.97 2.81 0.62
N GLU A 151 -6.87 3.33 0.06
CA GLU A 151 -6.84 4.00 -1.23
C GLU A 151 -6.18 3.10 -2.26
N SER A 152 -6.88 2.72 -3.35
CA SER A 152 -6.34 1.90 -4.44
C SER A 152 -5.65 0.63 -3.89
N LEU A 153 -4.33 0.46 -4.05
CA LEU A 153 -3.57 -0.65 -3.45
C LEU A 153 -3.87 -0.83 -1.96
N GLY A 154 -4.04 0.27 -1.22
CA GLY A 154 -4.36 0.25 0.22
C GLY A 154 -5.70 -0.42 0.52
N THR A 155 -6.60 -0.57 -0.45
CA THR A 155 -7.88 -1.28 -0.24
C THR A 155 -7.66 -2.76 0.05
N ALA A 156 -6.72 -3.41 -0.66
CA ALA A 156 -6.35 -4.79 -0.39
C ALA A 156 -5.74 -4.95 1.03
N VAL A 157 -4.94 -3.96 1.47
CA VAL A 157 -4.35 -3.93 2.82
C VAL A 157 -5.45 -3.78 3.87
N ALA A 158 -6.39 -2.84 3.69
CA ALA A 158 -7.51 -2.62 4.60
C ALA A 158 -8.41 -3.86 4.70
N VAL A 159 -8.75 -4.49 3.57
CA VAL A 159 -9.55 -5.73 3.54
C VAL A 159 -8.83 -6.88 4.23
N ASN A 160 -7.53 -7.08 3.97
CA ASN A 160 -6.75 -8.13 4.63
C ASN A 160 -6.72 -7.94 6.16
N LEU A 161 -6.55 -6.72 6.64
CA LEU A 161 -6.56 -6.45 8.07
C LEU A 161 -7.97 -6.62 8.65
N GLY A 162 -8.99 -6.09 7.98
CA GLY A 162 -10.40 -6.18 8.38
C GLY A 162 -10.97 -7.60 8.37
N SER A 163 -10.38 -8.53 7.60
CA SER A 163 -10.76 -9.94 7.63
C SER A 163 -10.30 -10.69 8.90
N LYS A 164 -9.38 -10.10 9.67
CA LYS A 164 -8.76 -10.73 10.85
C LYS A 164 -9.27 -10.17 12.18
N PHE A 165 -9.78 -8.95 12.19
CA PHE A 165 -10.19 -8.23 13.38
C PHE A 165 -11.49 -7.45 13.13
N SER A 166 -12.24 -7.15 14.21
CA SER A 166 -13.45 -6.34 14.14
C SER A 166 -13.14 -4.88 14.39
N PHE A 167 -13.34 -4.06 13.35
CA PHE A 167 -13.13 -2.62 13.39
C PHE A 167 -14.47 -1.86 13.41
N ALA A 168 -14.45 -0.54 13.66
CA ALA A 168 -15.62 0.31 13.60
C ALA A 168 -16.21 0.40 12.19
N GLY A 169 -15.37 0.25 11.15
CA GLY A 169 -15.79 0.26 9.76
C GLY A 169 -14.61 0.14 8.80
N ILE A 170 -14.93 -0.03 7.53
CA ILE A 170 -13.94 -0.05 6.44
C ILE A 170 -14.44 0.87 5.33
N ILE A 171 -13.58 1.77 4.86
CA ILE A 171 -13.80 2.67 3.72
C ILE A 171 -12.81 2.29 2.63
N LEU A 172 -13.31 2.02 1.44
CA LEU A 172 -12.49 1.63 0.28
C LEU A 172 -12.66 2.65 -0.84
N GLU A 173 -11.59 3.34 -1.18
CA GLU A 173 -11.55 4.28 -2.29
C GLU A 173 -10.87 3.63 -3.50
N SER A 174 -11.58 3.58 -4.63
CA SER A 174 -11.12 2.95 -5.87
C SER A 174 -10.65 1.49 -5.66
N PRO A 175 -11.48 0.63 -5.04
CA PRO A 175 -11.12 -0.76 -4.81
C PRO A 175 -11.04 -1.54 -6.13
N PHE A 176 -10.26 -2.61 -6.11
CA PHE A 176 -10.19 -3.60 -7.18
C PHE A 176 -10.37 -5.00 -6.59
N THR A 177 -10.92 -5.92 -7.36
CA THR A 177 -11.20 -7.29 -6.91
C THR A 177 -9.95 -8.16 -6.98
N SER A 178 -9.15 -8.00 -8.05
CA SER A 178 -7.86 -8.66 -8.20
C SER A 178 -6.96 -7.90 -9.17
N MET A 179 -5.65 -8.11 -9.10
CA MET A 179 -4.71 -7.54 -10.06
C MET A 179 -4.92 -8.08 -11.48
N VAL A 180 -5.51 -9.27 -11.61
CA VAL A 180 -5.81 -9.90 -12.91
C VAL A 180 -6.96 -9.17 -13.63
N GLU A 181 -7.90 -8.59 -12.89
CA GLU A 181 -9.03 -7.85 -13.47
C GLU A 181 -8.67 -6.40 -13.85
N LEU A 182 -7.48 -5.92 -13.44
CA LEU A 182 -6.97 -4.60 -13.81
C LEU A 182 -6.10 -4.61 -15.08
N SER A 183 -5.80 -5.78 -15.64
CA SER A 183 -4.89 -5.95 -16.78
C SER A 183 -5.65 -6.03 -18.14
#